data_511eafa7efcabfe8da95842f189c3635
#
_entry.id   511eafa7efcabfe8da95842f189c3635
#
_cell.length_a   1.000
_cell.length_b   1.000
_cell.length_c   1.000
_cell.angle_alpha   90.00
_cell.angle_beta   90.00
_cell.angle_gamma   90.00
#
_symmetry.space_group_name_H-M   'P 1'
#
loop_
_entity.id
_entity.type
_entity.pdbx_description
1 polymer ?
#
loop_
_entity_poly.entity_id
_entity_poly.type
_entity_poly.pdbx_seq_one_letter_code
_entity_poly.pdbx_strand_id
1 'polypeptide(L)'
;MKPRDRILDAAMAVFRRQGFQRSSIEQAAEAAGLTRQALYHHFKSKEALFRAVIVRVHEDAMAAEVAAANAAEKAGGGLADILIAGISARLRQFIASFEGSPHIEELFSEHLLQARDLYQKCAELYAAQGAATIERVCRKQRLALVEGMTPQKLAQCLEMAINGVKSAHPGMQPADAFVDALTTMARMLIAGAVTPLPRPSAAKSATKKIARKKPVPK
;
A
#
# COMPACT_ATOMS: atom_id res chain seq x y z
N MET A 1 12.88 1.05 22.33
CA MET A 1 12.94 0.12 21.17
C MET A 1 13.00 -1.30 21.71
N LYS A 2 12.14 -2.20 21.23
CA LYS A 2 12.14 -3.61 21.66
C LYS A 2 13.43 -4.31 21.20
N PRO A 3 13.94 -5.31 21.95
CA PRO A 3 15.17 -6.04 21.55
C PRO A 3 15.10 -6.61 20.13
N ARG A 4 13.92 -7.13 19.75
CA ARG A 4 13.69 -7.68 18.40
C ARG A 4 13.85 -6.63 17.31
N ASP A 5 13.39 -5.40 17.51
CA ASP A 5 13.49 -4.32 16.53
C ASP A 5 14.95 -3.94 16.27
N ARG A 6 15.76 -3.86 17.33
CA ARG A 6 17.22 -3.63 17.22
C ARG A 6 17.92 -4.70 16.39
N ILE A 7 17.52 -5.97 16.58
CA ILE A 7 18.08 -7.09 15.80
C ILE A 7 17.70 -6.93 14.32
N LEU A 8 16.46 -6.59 14.00
CA LEU A 8 16.02 -6.42 12.62
C LEU A 8 16.69 -5.21 11.95
N ASP A 9 16.90 -4.10 12.68
CA ASP A 9 17.65 -2.94 12.18
C ASP A 9 19.12 -3.30 11.84
N ALA A 10 19.77 -3.98 12.77
CA ALA A 10 21.14 -4.44 12.59
C ALA A 10 21.28 -5.43 11.42
N ALA A 11 20.36 -6.39 11.33
CA ALA A 11 20.30 -7.35 10.24
C ALA A 11 20.09 -6.66 8.88
N MET A 12 19.15 -5.72 8.79
CA MET A 12 18.93 -4.94 7.58
C MET A 12 20.20 -4.19 7.14
N ALA A 13 20.89 -3.53 8.08
CA ALA A 13 22.14 -2.84 7.79
C ALA A 13 23.24 -3.78 7.25
N VAL A 14 23.34 -5.00 7.81
CA VAL A 14 24.26 -6.02 7.31
C VAL A 14 23.88 -6.50 5.91
N PHE A 15 22.61 -6.84 5.68
CA PHE A 15 22.12 -7.27 4.36
C PHE A 15 22.34 -6.19 3.29
N ARG A 16 22.05 -4.93 3.60
CA ARG A 16 22.28 -3.81 2.66
C ARG A 16 23.76 -3.65 2.30
N ARG A 17 24.67 -3.81 3.27
CA ARG A 17 26.10 -3.62 3.05
C ARG A 17 26.78 -4.77 2.33
N GLN A 18 26.32 -6.01 2.55
CA GLN A 18 27.05 -7.21 2.11
C GLN A 18 26.26 -8.08 1.12
N GLY A 19 24.96 -7.83 0.94
CA GLY A 19 24.03 -8.73 0.28
C GLY A 19 23.60 -9.87 1.21
N PHE A 20 22.60 -10.64 0.78
CA PHE A 20 22.12 -11.80 1.55
C PHE A 20 23.14 -12.94 1.55
N GLN A 21 23.68 -13.29 0.38
CA GLN A 21 24.55 -14.47 0.24
C GLN A 21 25.81 -14.37 1.09
N ARG A 22 26.46 -13.21 1.11
CA ARG A 22 27.73 -12.97 1.83
C ARG A 22 27.56 -12.58 3.29
N SER A 23 26.34 -12.32 3.74
CA SER A 23 26.03 -12.03 5.12
C SER A 23 25.94 -13.28 5.98
N SER A 24 26.17 -13.15 7.27
CA SER A 24 26.01 -14.23 8.25
C SER A 24 25.18 -13.77 9.45
N ILE A 25 24.67 -14.77 10.20
CA ILE A 25 23.92 -14.50 11.43
C ILE A 25 24.84 -13.95 12.53
N GLU A 26 26.13 -14.29 12.50
CA GLU A 26 27.16 -13.78 13.40
C GLU A 26 27.37 -12.28 13.21
N GLN A 27 27.47 -11.84 11.96
CA GLN A 27 27.60 -10.42 11.64
C GLN A 27 26.36 -9.62 12.06
N ALA A 28 25.17 -10.20 11.92
CA ALA A 28 23.95 -9.57 12.42
C ALA A 28 23.91 -9.50 13.95
N ALA A 29 24.43 -10.53 14.66
CA ALA A 29 24.55 -10.53 16.11
C ALA A 29 25.52 -9.43 16.58
N GLU A 30 26.71 -9.37 16.00
CA GLU A 30 27.71 -8.35 16.27
C GLU A 30 27.16 -6.93 16.06
N ALA A 31 26.52 -6.70 14.90
CA ALA A 31 25.90 -5.41 14.58
C ALA A 31 24.76 -5.03 15.55
N ALA A 32 24.07 -6.02 16.13
CA ALA A 32 23.02 -5.82 17.13
C ALA A 32 23.58 -5.65 18.57
N GLY A 33 24.89 -5.82 18.78
CA GLY A 33 25.51 -5.85 20.10
C GLY A 33 25.13 -7.08 20.92
N LEU A 34 24.90 -8.22 20.26
CA LEU A 34 24.48 -9.47 20.86
C LEU A 34 25.52 -10.58 20.63
N THR A 35 25.51 -11.59 21.51
CA THR A 35 26.23 -12.82 21.23
C THR A 35 25.49 -13.64 20.16
N ARG A 36 26.24 -14.48 19.42
CA ARG A 36 25.66 -15.43 18.45
C ARG A 36 24.54 -16.26 19.10
N GLN A 37 24.78 -16.78 20.31
CA GLN A 37 23.81 -17.58 21.04
C GLN A 37 22.53 -16.80 21.35
N ALA A 38 22.63 -15.55 21.77
CA ALA A 38 21.48 -14.69 22.03
C ALA A 38 20.65 -14.46 20.75
N LEU A 39 21.32 -14.25 19.59
CA LEU A 39 20.59 -14.10 18.33
C LEU A 39 19.88 -15.39 17.90
N TYR A 40 20.48 -16.57 18.09
CA TYR A 40 19.85 -17.86 17.79
C TYR A 40 18.64 -18.20 18.68
N HIS A 41 18.49 -17.58 19.83
CA HIS A 41 17.23 -17.65 20.60
C HIS A 41 16.08 -16.94 19.88
N HIS A 42 16.36 -15.88 19.13
CA HIS A 42 15.37 -15.11 18.38
C HIS A 42 15.10 -15.68 16.98
N PHE A 43 16.16 -16.10 16.27
CA PHE A 43 16.08 -16.54 14.88
C PHE A 43 16.94 -17.80 14.67
N LYS A 44 16.32 -18.86 14.15
CA LYS A 44 16.96 -20.17 14.01
C LYS A 44 17.94 -20.25 12.81
N SER A 45 17.85 -19.33 11.84
CA SER A 45 18.71 -19.28 10.67
C SER A 45 18.79 -17.86 10.09
N LYS A 46 19.72 -17.64 9.17
CA LYS A 46 19.83 -16.40 8.40
C LYS A 46 18.58 -16.13 7.58
N GLU A 47 18.01 -17.17 6.99
CA GLU A 47 16.77 -17.11 6.21
C GLU A 47 15.58 -16.67 7.08
N ALA A 48 15.46 -17.24 8.29
CA ALA A 48 14.42 -16.85 9.25
C ALA A 48 14.58 -15.38 9.70
N LEU A 49 15.81 -14.92 9.88
CA LEU A 49 16.11 -13.53 10.19
C LEU A 49 15.77 -12.61 9.01
N PHE A 50 16.16 -12.98 7.79
CA PHE A 50 15.86 -12.23 6.58
C PHE A 50 14.36 -12.14 6.34
N ARG A 51 13.62 -13.24 6.45
CA ARG A 51 12.16 -13.25 6.36
C ARG A 51 11.51 -12.30 7.37
N ALA A 52 12.02 -12.24 8.60
CA ALA A 52 11.51 -11.30 9.61
C ALA A 52 11.82 -9.83 9.27
N VAL A 53 12.97 -9.56 8.67
CA VAL A 53 13.30 -8.22 8.13
C VAL A 53 12.33 -7.85 7.02
N ILE A 54 12.06 -8.75 6.07
CA ILE A 54 11.12 -8.51 4.98
C ILE A 54 9.70 -8.25 5.50
N VAL A 55 9.22 -9.02 6.49
CA VAL A 55 7.92 -8.76 7.13
C VAL A 55 7.85 -7.32 7.64
N ARG A 56 8.87 -6.87 8.38
CA ARG A 56 8.89 -5.50 8.91
C ARG A 56 8.94 -4.44 7.81
N VAL A 57 9.70 -4.65 6.74
CA VAL A 57 9.72 -3.75 5.59
C VAL A 57 8.32 -3.58 5.00
N HIS A 58 7.56 -4.66 4.88
CA HIS A 58 6.17 -4.58 4.40
C HIS A 58 5.22 -3.95 5.41
N GLU A 59 5.41 -4.17 6.71
CA GLU A 59 4.63 -3.51 7.77
C GLU A 59 4.84 -2.00 7.76
N ASP A 60 6.08 -1.53 7.65
CA ASP A 60 6.44 -0.11 7.55
C ASP A 60 5.87 0.52 6.26
N ALA A 61 5.94 -0.20 5.14
CA ALA A 61 5.39 0.23 3.87
C ALA A 61 3.85 0.34 3.91
N MET A 62 3.17 -0.61 4.56
CA MET A 62 1.72 -0.55 4.79
C MET A 62 1.33 0.63 5.67
N ALA A 63 2.08 0.88 6.74
CA ALA A 63 1.84 2.03 7.60
C ALA A 63 1.99 3.37 6.83
N ALA A 64 2.99 3.47 5.95
CA ALA A 64 3.19 4.64 5.09
C ALA A 64 2.02 4.82 4.11
N GLU A 65 1.52 3.73 3.49
CA GLU A 65 0.34 3.76 2.62
C GLU A 65 -0.88 4.34 3.33
N VAL A 66 -1.21 3.78 4.50
CA VAL A 66 -2.37 4.21 5.29
C VAL A 66 -2.25 5.67 5.73
N ALA A 67 -1.06 6.08 6.18
CA ALA A 67 -0.81 7.45 6.61
C ALA A 67 -0.99 8.45 5.46
N ALA A 68 -0.42 8.16 4.28
CA ALA A 68 -0.51 9.03 3.11
C ALA A 68 -1.93 9.09 2.53
N ALA A 69 -2.63 7.96 2.45
CA ALA A 69 -4.02 7.92 2.02
C ALA A 69 -4.93 8.74 2.94
N ASN A 70 -4.75 8.62 4.26
CA ASN A 70 -5.50 9.40 5.24
C ASN A 70 -5.20 10.90 5.15
N ALA A 71 -3.94 11.28 4.91
CA ALA A 71 -3.54 12.68 4.71
C ALA A 71 -4.19 13.28 3.46
N ALA A 72 -4.15 12.55 2.33
CA ALA A 72 -4.79 12.96 1.08
C ALA A 72 -6.32 13.11 1.25
N GLU A 73 -6.95 12.19 1.98
CA GLU A 73 -8.39 12.27 2.25
C GLU A 73 -8.75 13.48 3.13
N LYS A 74 -7.95 13.76 4.17
CA LYS A 74 -8.13 14.95 5.04
C LYS A 74 -7.96 16.25 4.26
N ALA A 75 -7.09 16.27 3.25
CA ALA A 75 -6.90 17.39 2.34
C ALA A 75 -8.03 17.55 1.30
N GLY A 76 -9.05 16.67 1.32
CA GLY A 76 -10.18 16.75 0.39
C GLY A 76 -9.90 16.11 -0.99
N GLY A 77 -8.87 15.29 -1.10
CA GLY A 77 -8.52 14.60 -2.33
C GLY A 77 -9.63 13.67 -2.83
N GLY A 78 -9.70 13.49 -4.15
CA GLY A 78 -10.58 12.51 -4.78
C GLY A 78 -10.07 11.07 -4.60
N LEU A 79 -10.87 10.07 -5.02
CA LEU A 79 -10.50 8.66 -4.89
C LEU A 79 -9.12 8.38 -5.51
N ALA A 80 -8.85 8.92 -6.70
CA ALA A 80 -7.56 8.72 -7.36
C ALA A 80 -6.40 9.32 -6.54
N ASP A 81 -6.56 10.52 -6.01
CA ASP A 81 -5.52 11.19 -5.24
C ASP A 81 -5.20 10.42 -3.94
N ILE A 82 -6.24 9.91 -3.27
CA ILE A 82 -6.10 9.12 -2.04
C ILE A 82 -5.37 7.81 -2.30
N LEU A 83 -5.78 7.05 -3.32
CA LEU A 83 -5.17 5.76 -3.65
C LEU A 83 -3.74 5.94 -4.15
N ILE A 84 -3.50 6.90 -5.04
CA ILE A 84 -2.17 7.18 -5.60
C ILE A 84 -1.21 7.66 -4.51
N ALA A 85 -1.64 8.55 -3.63
CA ALA A 85 -0.82 8.99 -2.50
C ALA A 85 -0.41 7.80 -1.61
N GLY A 86 -1.36 6.92 -1.28
CA GLY A 86 -1.08 5.73 -0.48
C GLY A 86 -0.11 4.78 -1.16
N ILE A 87 -0.41 4.34 -2.38
CA ILE A 87 0.42 3.40 -3.15
C ILE A 87 1.84 3.98 -3.37
N SER A 88 1.94 5.26 -3.73
CA SER A 88 3.25 5.90 -3.93
C SER A 88 4.06 5.95 -2.65
N ALA A 89 3.45 6.27 -1.51
CA ALA A 89 4.13 6.28 -0.21
C ALA A 89 4.60 4.87 0.18
N ARG A 90 3.77 3.84 0.00
CA ARG A 90 4.15 2.44 0.21
C ARG A 90 5.39 2.06 -0.58
N LEU A 91 5.38 2.34 -1.88
CA LEU A 91 6.47 1.94 -2.77
C LEU A 91 7.75 2.73 -2.48
N ARG A 92 7.65 4.03 -2.23
CA ARG A 92 8.80 4.84 -1.81
C ARG A 92 9.39 4.34 -0.48
N GLN A 93 8.56 4.00 0.51
CA GLN A 93 9.01 3.44 1.78
C GLN A 93 9.71 2.09 1.58
N PHE A 94 9.13 1.21 0.74
CA PHE A 94 9.73 -0.06 0.39
C PHE A 94 11.10 0.12 -0.29
N ILE A 95 11.19 0.97 -1.30
CA ILE A 95 12.44 1.27 -2.03
C ILE A 95 13.49 1.86 -1.07
N ALA A 96 13.10 2.83 -0.23
CA ALA A 96 13.98 3.48 0.73
C ALA A 96 14.60 2.49 1.73
N SER A 97 13.89 1.40 2.05
CA SER A 97 14.43 0.34 2.92
C SER A 97 15.69 -0.32 2.36
N PHE A 98 15.88 -0.30 1.03
CA PHE A 98 17.04 -0.88 0.33
C PHE A 98 17.96 0.18 -0.29
N GLU A 99 17.63 1.47 -0.16
CA GLU A 99 18.36 2.56 -0.78
C GLU A 99 19.83 2.59 -0.36
N GLY A 100 20.71 2.87 -1.32
CA GLY A 100 22.16 2.91 -1.11
C GLY A 100 22.82 1.53 -0.96
N SER A 101 22.07 0.44 -1.13
CA SER A 101 22.66 -0.90 -1.17
C SER A 101 23.23 -1.18 -2.56
N PRO A 102 24.51 -1.55 -2.71
CA PRO A 102 25.06 -2.05 -3.97
C PRO A 102 24.52 -3.45 -4.33
N HIS A 103 23.72 -4.07 -3.45
CA HIS A 103 23.17 -5.42 -3.58
C HIS A 103 21.65 -5.42 -3.74
N ILE A 104 21.05 -4.31 -4.18
CA ILE A 104 19.59 -4.16 -4.25
C ILE A 104 18.92 -5.24 -5.11
N GLU A 105 19.50 -5.60 -6.25
CA GLU A 105 18.96 -6.63 -7.15
C GLU A 105 19.02 -8.02 -6.50
N GLU A 106 20.14 -8.34 -5.83
CA GLU A 106 20.29 -9.57 -5.06
C GLU A 106 19.22 -9.64 -3.95
N LEU A 107 19.04 -8.58 -3.17
CA LEU A 107 18.10 -8.53 -2.07
C LEU A 107 16.65 -8.67 -2.55
N PHE A 108 16.30 -8.12 -3.71
CA PHE A 108 14.98 -8.32 -4.31
C PHE A 108 14.79 -9.72 -4.84
N SER A 109 15.81 -10.32 -5.45
CA SER A 109 15.77 -11.72 -5.90
C SER A 109 15.61 -12.66 -4.71
N GLU A 110 16.37 -12.46 -3.66
CA GLU A 110 16.28 -13.25 -2.42
C GLU A 110 14.94 -13.06 -1.71
N HIS A 111 14.35 -11.85 -1.75
CA HIS A 111 13.00 -11.64 -1.25
C HIS A 111 12.00 -12.57 -1.93
N LEU A 112 12.07 -12.72 -3.26
CA LEU A 112 11.20 -13.62 -4.00
C LEU A 112 11.53 -15.11 -3.76
N LEU A 113 12.79 -15.45 -3.57
CA LEU A 113 13.22 -16.83 -3.34
C LEU A 113 12.92 -17.31 -1.91
N GLN A 114 13.33 -16.52 -0.91
CA GLN A 114 13.28 -16.90 0.50
C GLN A 114 11.93 -16.58 1.17
N ALA A 115 11.13 -15.69 0.58
CA ALA A 115 9.93 -15.17 1.19
C ALA A 115 8.73 -15.06 0.22
N ARG A 116 8.65 -15.95 -0.79
CA ARG A 116 7.58 -15.92 -1.80
C ARG A 116 6.18 -16.00 -1.21
N ASP A 117 5.99 -16.83 -0.20
CA ASP A 117 4.74 -16.96 0.55
C ASP A 117 4.37 -15.66 1.28
N LEU A 118 5.37 -14.97 1.85
CA LEU A 118 5.18 -13.66 2.46
C LEU A 118 4.82 -12.59 1.43
N TYR A 119 5.47 -12.63 0.27
CA TYR A 119 5.15 -11.71 -0.83
C TYR A 119 3.68 -11.86 -1.26
N GLN A 120 3.21 -13.09 -1.46
CA GLN A 120 1.81 -13.36 -1.80
C GLN A 120 0.85 -12.87 -0.73
N LYS A 121 1.13 -13.19 0.55
CA LYS A 121 0.34 -12.73 1.68
C LYS A 121 0.31 -11.20 1.79
N CYS A 122 1.44 -10.53 1.58
CA CYS A 122 1.50 -9.07 1.59
C CYS A 122 0.68 -8.46 0.43
N ALA A 123 0.74 -9.04 -0.77
CA ALA A 123 -0.06 -8.60 -1.91
C ALA A 123 -1.57 -8.71 -1.63
N GLU A 124 -2.01 -9.79 -0.97
CA GLU A 124 -3.40 -9.96 -0.52
C GLU A 124 -3.79 -8.89 0.51
N LEU A 125 -2.93 -8.60 1.48
CA LEU A 125 -3.16 -7.56 2.49
C LEU A 125 -3.24 -6.17 1.85
N TYR A 126 -2.39 -5.85 0.89
CA TYR A 126 -2.43 -4.58 0.16
C TYR A 126 -3.71 -4.46 -0.66
N ALA A 127 -4.10 -5.52 -1.37
CA ALA A 127 -5.35 -5.53 -2.14
C ALA A 127 -6.57 -5.37 -1.22
N ALA A 128 -6.59 -6.03 -0.07
CA ALA A 128 -7.67 -5.90 0.91
C ALA A 128 -7.76 -4.47 1.49
N GLN A 129 -6.62 -3.87 1.84
CA GLN A 129 -6.55 -2.49 2.32
C GLN A 129 -7.01 -1.49 1.25
N GLY A 130 -6.56 -1.67 0.00
CA GLY A 130 -6.99 -0.88 -1.14
C GLY A 130 -8.50 -0.98 -1.37
N ALA A 131 -9.06 -2.20 -1.34
CA ALA A 131 -10.50 -2.43 -1.50
C ALA A 131 -11.32 -1.74 -0.40
N ALA A 132 -10.90 -1.84 0.85
CA ALA A 132 -11.56 -1.16 1.97
C ALA A 132 -11.51 0.38 1.81
N THR A 133 -10.38 0.91 1.33
CA THR A 133 -10.24 2.34 1.04
C THR A 133 -11.18 2.77 -0.10
N ILE A 134 -11.23 2.01 -1.20
CA ILE A 134 -12.12 2.27 -2.35
C ILE A 134 -13.58 2.28 -1.87
N GLU A 135 -14.02 1.25 -1.16
CA GLU A 135 -15.40 1.16 -0.66
C GLU A 135 -15.78 2.35 0.21
N ARG A 136 -14.92 2.70 1.18
CA ARG A 136 -15.14 3.80 2.11
C ARG A 136 -15.20 5.15 1.39
N VAL A 137 -14.26 5.42 0.49
CA VAL A 137 -14.17 6.70 -0.23
C VAL A 137 -15.30 6.83 -1.26
N CYS A 138 -15.62 5.77 -2.01
CA CYS A 138 -16.78 5.78 -2.93
C CYS A 138 -18.06 6.11 -2.21
N ARG A 139 -18.31 5.52 -1.04
CA ARG A 139 -19.49 5.82 -0.23
C ARG A 139 -19.49 7.28 0.22
N LYS A 140 -18.37 7.80 0.72
CA LYS A 140 -18.25 9.17 1.22
C LYS A 140 -18.38 10.23 0.11
N GLN A 141 -17.78 9.97 -1.05
CA GLN A 141 -17.74 10.91 -2.17
C GLN A 141 -18.89 10.70 -3.18
N ARG A 142 -19.82 9.79 -2.89
CA ARG A 142 -20.95 9.45 -3.77
C ARG A 142 -20.49 9.02 -5.18
N LEU A 143 -19.54 8.11 -5.23
CA LEU A 143 -19.06 7.48 -6.46
C LEU A 143 -19.67 6.08 -6.59
N ALA A 144 -19.99 5.69 -7.82
CA ALA A 144 -20.33 4.30 -8.18
C ALA A 144 -19.18 3.68 -8.95
N LEU A 145 -18.97 2.40 -8.74
CA LEU A 145 -18.12 1.61 -9.64
C LEU A 145 -18.90 1.28 -10.90
N VAL A 146 -18.21 1.23 -12.04
CA VAL A 146 -18.83 0.81 -13.32
C VAL A 146 -19.30 -0.64 -13.23
N GLU A 147 -20.23 -1.03 -14.11
CA GLU A 147 -20.80 -2.37 -14.14
C GLU A 147 -19.71 -3.46 -14.20
N GLY A 148 -19.88 -4.51 -13.40
CA GLY A 148 -18.91 -5.61 -13.30
C GLY A 148 -17.65 -5.32 -12.49
N MET A 149 -17.43 -4.07 -12.06
CA MET A 149 -16.31 -3.68 -11.19
C MET A 149 -16.72 -3.77 -9.71
N THR A 150 -15.81 -4.28 -8.87
CA THR A 150 -15.93 -4.27 -7.41
C THR A 150 -14.73 -3.59 -6.80
N PRO A 151 -14.79 -3.13 -5.52
CA PRO A 151 -13.62 -2.59 -4.83
C PRO A 151 -12.42 -3.55 -4.86
N GLN A 152 -12.69 -4.84 -4.68
CA GLN A 152 -11.67 -5.90 -4.71
C GLN A 152 -11.02 -6.03 -6.10
N LYS A 153 -11.84 -6.06 -7.17
CA LYS A 153 -11.32 -6.13 -8.54
C LYS A 153 -10.48 -4.91 -8.89
N LEU A 154 -10.92 -3.70 -8.52
CA LEU A 154 -10.15 -2.49 -8.78
C LEU A 154 -8.81 -2.50 -8.03
N ALA A 155 -8.82 -2.90 -6.75
CA ALA A 155 -7.60 -3.04 -5.97
C ALA A 155 -6.65 -4.08 -6.58
N GLN A 156 -7.16 -5.23 -7.04
CA GLN A 156 -6.36 -6.24 -7.75
C GLN A 156 -5.78 -5.71 -9.07
N CYS A 157 -6.55 -4.93 -9.85
CA CYS A 157 -6.04 -4.29 -11.06
C CYS A 157 -4.88 -3.33 -10.76
N LEU A 158 -4.98 -2.57 -9.67
CA LEU A 158 -3.89 -1.69 -9.23
C LEU A 158 -2.64 -2.48 -8.82
N GLU A 159 -2.78 -3.60 -8.10
CA GLU A 159 -1.63 -4.47 -7.76
C GLU A 159 -1.03 -5.14 -9.03
N MET A 160 -1.86 -5.53 -10.00
CA MET A 160 -1.36 -6.02 -11.30
C MET A 160 -0.62 -4.93 -12.07
N ALA A 161 -1.08 -3.67 -12.03
CA ALA A 161 -0.37 -2.55 -12.63
C ALA A 161 1.01 -2.33 -12.00
N ILE A 162 1.11 -2.43 -10.66
CA ILE A 162 2.40 -2.36 -9.95
C ILE A 162 3.35 -3.45 -10.46
N ASN A 163 2.88 -4.67 -10.60
CA ASN A 163 3.71 -5.78 -11.09
C ASN A 163 4.12 -5.61 -12.56
N GLY A 164 3.23 -5.05 -13.39
CA GLY A 164 3.56 -4.70 -14.78
C GLY A 164 4.65 -3.63 -14.86
N VAL A 165 4.55 -2.57 -14.07
CA VAL A 165 5.58 -1.51 -14.04
C VAL A 165 6.90 -2.03 -13.47
N LYS A 166 6.89 -2.94 -12.49
CA LYS A 166 8.11 -3.61 -11.98
C LYS A 166 8.87 -4.35 -13.09
N SER A 167 8.16 -4.95 -14.04
CA SER A 167 8.81 -5.62 -15.18
C SER A 167 9.54 -4.65 -16.11
N ALA A 168 9.03 -3.42 -16.24
CA ALA A 168 9.66 -2.37 -17.04
C ALA A 168 10.77 -1.61 -16.29
N HIS A 169 10.78 -1.68 -14.96
CA HIS A 169 11.75 -1.03 -14.09
C HIS A 169 12.39 -2.03 -13.12
N PRO A 170 13.39 -2.81 -13.58
CA PRO A 170 14.08 -3.78 -12.72
C PRO A 170 14.63 -3.11 -11.45
N GLY A 171 14.46 -3.77 -10.30
CA GLY A 171 14.85 -3.18 -9.02
C GLY A 171 14.07 -1.94 -8.60
N MET A 172 12.97 -1.60 -9.32
CA MET A 172 12.18 -0.36 -9.11
C MET A 172 13.04 0.91 -9.24
N GLN A 173 13.99 0.89 -10.17
CA GLN A 173 14.90 2.00 -10.40
C GLN A 173 14.77 2.56 -11.83
N PRO A 174 14.97 3.88 -12.07
CA PRO A 174 15.00 4.91 -11.02
C PRO A 174 13.66 5.04 -10.29
N ALA A 175 13.69 5.27 -8.99
CA ALA A 175 12.49 5.24 -8.15
C ALA A 175 11.40 6.21 -8.60
N ASP A 176 11.79 7.43 -9.01
CA ASP A 176 10.82 8.44 -9.47
C ASP A 176 10.16 8.02 -10.78
N ALA A 177 10.93 7.54 -11.78
CA ALA A 177 10.37 7.07 -13.04
C ALA A 177 9.41 5.88 -12.83
N PHE A 178 9.77 4.97 -11.94
CA PHE A 178 8.90 3.84 -11.55
C PHE A 178 7.57 4.33 -10.94
N VAL A 179 7.63 5.26 -9.98
CA VAL A 179 6.45 5.81 -9.31
C VAL A 179 5.59 6.63 -10.28
N ASP A 180 6.20 7.40 -11.18
CA ASP A 180 5.49 8.20 -12.18
C ASP A 180 4.74 7.33 -13.20
N ALA A 181 5.39 6.27 -13.71
CA ALA A 181 4.77 5.31 -14.62
C ALA A 181 3.56 4.64 -13.95
N LEU A 182 3.72 4.21 -12.69
CA LEU A 182 2.63 3.61 -11.92
C LEU A 182 1.49 4.62 -11.67
N THR A 183 1.82 5.85 -11.29
CA THR A 183 0.82 6.91 -11.04
C THR A 183 -0.03 7.14 -12.27
N THR A 184 0.59 7.17 -13.45
CA THR A 184 -0.10 7.32 -14.73
C THR A 184 -1.08 6.16 -14.97
N MET A 185 -0.63 4.91 -14.82
CA MET A 185 -1.47 3.73 -15.01
C MET A 185 -2.60 3.68 -13.97
N ALA A 186 -2.30 3.95 -12.70
CA ALA A 186 -3.30 3.94 -11.64
C ALA A 186 -4.39 4.99 -11.89
N ARG A 187 -4.02 6.20 -12.31
CA ARG A 187 -4.97 7.26 -12.63
C ARG A 187 -5.92 6.86 -13.77
N MET A 188 -5.40 6.25 -14.82
CA MET A 188 -6.21 5.76 -15.94
C MET A 188 -7.17 4.64 -15.51
N LEU A 189 -6.69 3.67 -14.72
CA LEU A 189 -7.52 2.56 -14.21
C LEU A 189 -8.65 3.08 -13.31
N ILE A 190 -8.34 3.99 -12.40
CA ILE A 190 -9.34 4.55 -11.48
C ILE A 190 -10.35 5.41 -12.26
N ALA A 191 -9.92 6.25 -13.19
CA ALA A 191 -10.80 7.08 -14.00
C ALA A 191 -11.78 6.24 -14.85
N GLY A 192 -11.36 5.08 -15.36
CA GLY A 192 -12.21 4.15 -16.09
C GLY A 192 -13.12 3.30 -15.21
N ALA A 193 -12.86 3.21 -13.91
CA ALA A 193 -13.54 2.30 -12.99
C ALA A 193 -14.66 2.97 -12.19
N VAL A 194 -14.74 4.31 -12.14
CA VAL A 194 -15.69 5.04 -11.28
C VAL A 194 -16.47 6.11 -12.03
N THR A 195 -17.70 6.31 -11.59
CA THR A 195 -18.59 7.39 -12.08
C THR A 195 -19.23 8.13 -10.91
N PRO A 196 -19.45 9.45 -11.00
CA PRO A 196 -20.21 10.17 -10.00
C PRO A 196 -21.67 9.69 -9.95
N LEU A 197 -22.20 9.46 -8.76
CA LEU A 197 -23.64 9.22 -8.60
C LEU A 197 -24.43 10.52 -8.84
N PRO A 198 -25.62 10.44 -9.50
CA PRO A 198 -26.48 11.58 -9.68
C PRO A 198 -26.80 12.24 -8.33
N ARG A 199 -26.81 13.58 -8.31
CA ARG A 199 -27.32 14.28 -7.13
C ARG A 199 -28.79 13.92 -6.94
N PRO A 200 -29.27 13.68 -5.69
CA PRO A 200 -30.72 13.53 -5.46
C PRO A 200 -31.38 14.79 -6.01
N SER A 201 -32.30 14.63 -6.94
CA SER A 201 -33.14 15.75 -7.38
C SER A 201 -33.84 16.29 -6.15
N ALA A 202 -33.75 17.60 -5.90
CA ALA A 202 -34.55 18.24 -4.87
C ALA A 202 -36.02 17.94 -5.24
N ALA A 203 -36.65 17.05 -4.50
CA ALA A 203 -38.04 16.76 -4.67
C ALA A 203 -38.82 18.09 -4.60
N LYS A 204 -39.46 18.51 -5.70
CA LYS A 204 -40.33 19.65 -5.72
C LYS A 204 -41.35 19.45 -4.61
N SER A 205 -41.23 20.18 -3.51
CA SER A 205 -42.21 20.28 -2.46
C SER A 205 -43.46 20.89 -3.13
N ALA A 206 -44.36 20.03 -3.60
CA ALA A 206 -45.66 20.43 -4.07
C ALA A 206 -46.47 20.86 -2.85
N THR A 207 -46.38 22.15 -2.56
CA THR A 207 -47.20 22.80 -1.55
C THR A 207 -48.66 22.69 -2.05
N LYS A 208 -49.40 21.71 -1.51
CA LYS A 208 -50.85 21.54 -1.72
C LYS A 208 -51.53 22.73 -1.08
N LYS A 209 -51.82 23.80 -1.89
CA LYS A 209 -52.67 24.90 -1.49
C LYS A 209 -54.09 24.33 -1.23
N ILE A 210 -54.44 24.16 0.04
CA ILE A 210 -55.78 23.85 0.48
C ILE A 210 -56.59 25.12 0.21
N ALA A 211 -57.49 25.06 -0.80
CA ALA A 211 -58.47 26.07 -1.09
C ALA A 211 -59.44 26.16 0.10
N ARG A 212 -59.36 27.21 0.89
CA ARG A 212 -60.39 27.58 1.88
C ARG A 212 -61.66 27.99 1.15
N LYS A 213 -62.69 27.12 1.22
CA LYS A 213 -64.08 27.49 0.87
C LYS A 213 -64.56 28.60 1.78
N LYS A 214 -64.96 29.72 1.19
CA LYS A 214 -65.68 30.81 1.91
C LYS A 214 -67.06 30.28 2.29
N PRO A 215 -67.63 30.63 3.48
CA PRO A 215 -69.00 30.38 3.82
C PRO A 215 -69.91 31.38 3.11
N VAL A 216 -71.10 30.89 2.65
CA VAL A 216 -72.19 31.67 2.05
C VAL A 216 -72.93 32.38 3.20
N PRO A 217 -73.25 33.71 3.12
CA PRO A 217 -74.13 34.35 4.08
C PRO A 217 -75.62 34.09 3.76
N LYS A 218 -76.41 33.91 4.80
CA LYS A 218 -77.84 33.99 4.76
C LYS A 218 -78.34 35.42 4.62
#